data_3e96c236acdc070f202405a1de9e3ee4
#
_entry.id   3e96c236acdc070f202405a1de9e3ee4
#
_cell.length_a   1.000
_cell.length_b   1.000
_cell.length_c   1.000
_cell.angle_alpha   90.00
_cell.angle_beta   90.00
_cell.angle_gamma   90.00
#
_symmetry.space_group_name_H-M   'P 1'
#
loop_
_entity.id
_entity.type
_entity.pdbx_description
1 polymer ?
#
loop_
_entity_poly.entity_id
_entity_poly.type
_entity_poly.pdbx_seq_one_letter_code
_entity_poly.pdbx_strand_id
1 'polypeptide(L)'
;MDEVAIHAPTHVAELNNGEISSYQLTPQSFGLETYPLEALLGGTPEENRDILARLLQGKGEPAHAAAVAANVALLLKLFGHEDLRQNARQALDMINSGQAYERVIALAARG
;
A
#
# COMPACT_ATOMS: atom_id res chain seq x y z
N MET A 1 0.47 -9.84 -12.06
CA MET A 1 0.98 -9.24 -10.82
C MET A 1 -0.13 -9.24 -9.78
N ASP A 2 0.16 -9.75 -8.61
CA ASP A 2 -0.84 -9.90 -7.55
C ASP A 2 -1.03 -8.64 -6.72
N GLU A 3 -0.19 -7.62 -6.94
CA GLU A 3 -0.19 -6.39 -6.17
C GLU A 3 -0.31 -5.17 -7.06
N VAL A 4 -0.77 -4.06 -6.46
CA VAL A 4 -0.76 -2.77 -7.14
C VAL A 4 0.67 -2.25 -7.23
N ALA A 5 1.07 -1.85 -8.44
CA ALA A 5 2.40 -1.29 -8.68
C ALA A 5 2.37 0.23 -8.58
N ILE A 6 3.46 0.82 -8.11
CA ILE A 6 3.62 2.28 -8.09
C ILE A 6 4.74 2.75 -9.03
N HIS A 7 5.34 1.82 -9.77
CA HIS A 7 6.37 2.16 -10.79
C HIS A 7 5.80 2.11 -12.21
N ALA A 8 4.60 1.55 -12.38
CA ALA A 8 3.99 1.34 -13.69
C ALA A 8 2.48 1.12 -13.53
N PRO A 9 1.72 1.17 -14.64
CA PRO A 9 0.30 0.84 -14.59
C PRO A 9 0.06 -0.61 -14.16
N THR A 10 -1.06 -0.84 -13.47
CA THR A 10 -1.50 -2.16 -13.02
C THR A 10 -2.80 -2.52 -13.71
N HIS A 11 -2.85 -3.70 -14.34
CA HIS A 11 -4.06 -4.22 -14.94
C HIS A 11 -4.88 -4.97 -13.89
N VAL A 12 -6.16 -4.63 -13.78
CA VAL A 12 -7.07 -5.23 -12.81
C VAL A 12 -8.22 -5.90 -13.53
N ALA A 13 -8.51 -7.14 -13.16
CA ALA A 13 -9.74 -7.83 -13.56
C ALA A 13 -10.58 -8.04 -12.31
N GLU A 14 -11.77 -7.46 -12.29
CA GLU A 14 -12.64 -7.49 -11.12
C GLU A 14 -13.93 -8.23 -11.45
N LEU A 15 -14.29 -9.20 -10.63
CA LEU A 15 -15.57 -9.90 -10.73
C LEU A 15 -16.55 -9.23 -9.79
N ASN A 16 -17.67 -8.75 -10.36
CA ASN A 16 -18.71 -8.08 -9.59
C ASN A 16 -20.08 -8.48 -10.15
N ASN A 17 -20.93 -9.06 -9.30
CA ASN A 17 -22.28 -9.50 -9.67
C ASN A 17 -22.30 -10.45 -10.88
N GLY A 18 -21.30 -11.33 -10.97
CA GLY A 18 -21.20 -12.30 -12.06
C GLY A 18 -20.59 -11.76 -13.35
N GLU A 19 -20.21 -10.48 -13.37
CA GLU A 19 -19.56 -9.86 -14.52
C GLU A 19 -18.09 -9.59 -14.23
N ILE A 20 -17.24 -9.79 -15.24
CA ILE A 20 -15.81 -9.50 -15.14
C ILE A 20 -15.54 -8.16 -15.82
N SER A 21 -14.99 -7.23 -15.07
CA SER A 21 -14.54 -5.93 -15.59
C SER A 21 -13.02 -5.89 -15.59
N SER A 22 -12.44 -5.43 -16.69
CA SER A 22 -10.99 -5.24 -16.77
C SER A 22 -10.68 -3.76 -16.89
N TYR A 23 -9.76 -3.27 -16.09
CA TYR A 23 -9.35 -1.87 -16.16
C TYR A 23 -7.90 -1.72 -15.73
N GLN A 24 -7.35 -0.55 -15.98
CA GLN A 24 -5.96 -0.25 -15.68
C GLN A 24 -5.91 0.85 -14.62
N LEU A 25 -5.09 0.63 -13.59
CA LEU A 25 -4.83 1.62 -12.55
C LEU A 25 -3.40 2.11 -12.67
N THR A 26 -3.20 3.39 -12.42
CA THR A 26 -1.88 4.00 -12.34
C THR A 26 -1.69 4.55 -10.93
N PRO A 27 -0.45 4.90 -10.52
CA PRO A 27 -0.26 5.55 -9.22
C PRO A 27 -1.12 6.81 -9.08
N GLN A 28 -1.32 7.56 -10.16
CA GLN A 28 -2.15 8.77 -10.15
C GLN A 28 -3.62 8.46 -9.86
N SER A 29 -4.08 7.24 -10.15
CA SER A 29 -5.45 6.83 -9.81
C SER A 29 -5.69 6.85 -8.30
N PHE A 30 -4.63 6.72 -7.52
CA PHE A 30 -4.66 6.76 -6.05
C PHE A 30 -4.25 8.13 -5.50
N GLY A 31 -3.98 9.10 -6.37
CA GLY A 31 -3.42 10.39 -5.96
C GLY A 31 -1.96 10.31 -5.55
N LEU A 32 -1.25 9.29 -6.00
CA LEU A 32 0.15 9.04 -5.66
C LEU A 32 1.06 9.36 -6.84
N GLU A 33 2.34 9.57 -6.54
CA GLU A 33 3.36 9.78 -7.57
C GLU A 33 3.86 8.43 -8.08
N THR A 34 4.43 8.44 -9.29
CA THR A 34 5.11 7.26 -9.83
C THR A 34 6.52 7.23 -9.27
N TYR A 35 6.92 6.09 -8.72
CA TYR A 35 8.27 5.88 -8.18
C TYR A 35 9.02 4.87 -9.04
N PRO A 36 10.35 5.04 -9.20
CA PRO A 36 11.13 4.06 -9.94
C PRO A 36 11.20 2.72 -9.20
N LEU A 37 11.32 1.64 -9.95
CA LEU A 37 11.39 0.30 -9.37
C LEU A 37 12.51 0.19 -8.34
N GLU A 38 13.64 0.84 -8.61
CA GLU A 38 14.81 0.83 -7.73
C GLU A 38 14.49 1.35 -6.32
N ALA A 39 13.55 2.27 -6.21
CA ALA A 39 13.13 2.82 -4.91
C ALA A 39 12.37 1.81 -4.06
N LEU A 40 11.91 0.72 -4.66
CA LEU A 40 11.12 -0.32 -3.99
C LEU A 40 11.94 -1.55 -3.63
N LEU A 41 13.17 -1.64 -4.13
CA LEU A 41 14.00 -2.81 -3.89
C LEU A 41 14.45 -2.86 -2.43
N GLY A 42 14.35 -4.05 -1.86
CA GLY A 42 14.85 -4.31 -0.52
C GLY A 42 16.26 -4.83 -0.55
N GLY A 43 16.69 -5.41 0.55
CA GLY A 43 18.02 -5.98 0.71
C GLY A 43 17.96 -7.32 1.42
N THR A 44 18.85 -7.50 2.39
CA THR A 44 18.86 -8.70 3.23
C THR A 44 17.60 -8.78 4.08
N PRO A 45 17.28 -9.95 4.68
CA PRO A 45 16.16 -10.05 5.60
C PRO A 45 16.23 -9.06 6.77
N GLU A 46 17.42 -8.80 7.31
CA GLU A 46 17.59 -7.82 8.38
C GLU A 46 17.30 -6.40 7.89
N GLU A 47 17.80 -6.06 6.70
CA GLU A 47 17.53 -4.75 6.10
C GLU A 47 16.05 -4.56 5.84
N ASN A 48 15.37 -5.60 5.33
CA ASN A 48 13.94 -5.54 5.06
C ASN A 48 13.13 -5.36 6.34
N ARG A 49 13.53 -6.01 7.43
CA ARG A 49 12.90 -5.85 8.74
C ARG A 49 13.02 -4.41 9.23
N ASP A 50 14.21 -3.81 9.08
CA ASP A 50 14.43 -2.43 9.47
C ASP A 50 13.61 -1.46 8.61
N ILE A 51 13.51 -1.73 7.31
CA ILE A 51 12.68 -0.95 6.38
C ILE A 51 11.22 -0.99 6.84
N LEU A 52 10.71 -2.19 7.13
CA LEU A 52 9.33 -2.35 7.56
C LEU A 52 9.07 -1.66 8.90
N ALA A 53 9.98 -1.83 9.86
CA ALA A 53 9.83 -1.19 11.17
C ALA A 53 9.77 0.33 11.05
N ARG A 54 10.65 0.93 10.27
CA ARG A 54 10.64 2.38 10.04
C ARG A 54 9.38 2.83 9.31
N LEU A 55 8.94 2.04 8.33
CA LEU A 55 7.71 2.35 7.58
C LEU A 55 6.52 2.43 8.52
N LEU A 56 6.35 1.44 9.38
CA LEU A 56 5.21 1.39 10.30
C LEU A 56 5.27 2.49 11.37
N GLN A 57 6.45 3.03 11.64
CA GLN A 57 6.62 4.17 12.55
C GLN A 57 6.38 5.52 11.86
N GLY A 58 6.10 5.52 10.57
CA GLY A 58 5.94 6.74 9.80
C GLY A 58 7.26 7.37 9.37
N LYS A 59 8.36 6.63 9.46
CA LYS A 59 9.71 7.10 9.14
C LYS A 59 10.33 6.40 7.94
N GLY A 60 9.53 5.63 7.19
CA GLY A 60 10.01 4.89 6.04
C GLY A 60 10.13 5.75 4.79
N GLU A 61 10.60 5.12 3.72
CA GLU A 61 10.72 5.77 2.42
C GLU A 61 9.33 6.04 1.84
N PRO A 62 9.11 7.22 1.22
CA PRO A 62 7.82 7.54 0.61
C PRO A 62 7.35 6.52 -0.42
N ALA A 63 8.27 5.92 -1.20
CA ALA A 63 7.92 4.92 -2.19
C ALA A 63 7.31 3.67 -1.54
N HIS A 64 7.86 3.20 -0.43
CA HIS A 64 7.33 2.04 0.29
C HIS A 64 5.97 2.35 0.89
N ALA A 65 5.80 3.55 1.47
CA ALA A 65 4.52 3.97 2.02
C ALA A 65 3.46 4.04 0.92
N ALA A 66 3.82 4.57 -0.26
CA ALA A 66 2.90 4.66 -1.39
C ALA A 66 2.48 3.29 -1.88
N ALA A 67 3.40 2.33 -1.95
CA ALA A 67 3.08 0.96 -2.38
C ALA A 67 2.07 0.30 -1.44
N VAL A 68 2.28 0.42 -0.14
CA VAL A 68 1.35 -0.13 0.85
C VAL A 68 0.00 0.58 0.78
N ALA A 69 0.00 1.91 0.68
CA ALA A 69 -1.23 2.69 0.61
C ALA A 69 -2.06 2.33 -0.62
N ALA A 70 -1.42 2.13 -1.78
CA ALA A 70 -2.12 1.78 -3.01
C ALA A 70 -2.79 0.40 -2.87
N ASN A 71 -2.10 -0.57 -2.28
CA ASN A 71 -2.65 -1.90 -2.09
C ASN A 71 -3.79 -1.92 -1.08
N VAL A 72 -3.67 -1.18 0.01
CA VAL A 72 -4.73 -1.02 0.99
C VAL A 72 -5.93 -0.31 0.37
N ALA A 73 -5.70 0.73 -0.44
CA ALA A 73 -6.77 1.48 -1.08
C ALA A 73 -7.60 0.60 -2.01
N LEU A 74 -6.95 -0.27 -2.79
CA LEU A 74 -7.66 -1.18 -3.66
C LEU A 74 -8.46 -2.21 -2.86
N LEU A 75 -7.90 -2.72 -1.78
CA LEU A 75 -8.61 -3.64 -0.89
C LEU A 75 -9.86 -2.98 -0.31
N LEU A 76 -9.77 -1.73 0.13
CA LEU A 76 -10.91 -0.98 0.65
C LEU A 76 -11.98 -0.79 -0.43
N LYS A 77 -11.58 -0.56 -1.69
CA LYS A 77 -12.53 -0.46 -2.79
C LYS A 77 -13.34 -1.73 -2.93
N LEU A 78 -12.70 -2.89 -2.80
CA LEU A 78 -13.38 -4.18 -2.89
C LEU A 78 -14.39 -4.39 -1.76
N PHE A 79 -14.22 -3.70 -0.63
CA PHE A 79 -15.16 -3.73 0.49
C PHE A 79 -16.20 -2.60 0.45
N GLY A 80 -16.29 -1.86 -0.65
CA GLY A 80 -17.33 -0.86 -0.85
C GLY A 80 -16.89 0.59 -0.75
N HIS A 81 -15.63 0.86 -0.42
CA HIS A 81 -15.09 2.22 -0.34
C HIS A 81 -14.52 2.62 -1.70
N GLU A 82 -15.35 3.22 -2.54
CA GLU A 82 -15.07 3.42 -3.97
C GLU A 82 -14.00 4.48 -4.28
N ASP A 83 -13.76 5.43 -3.40
CA ASP A 83 -12.81 6.53 -3.66
C ASP A 83 -11.39 6.10 -3.37
N LEU A 84 -10.65 5.72 -4.42
CA LEU A 84 -9.27 5.26 -4.29
C LEU A 84 -8.33 6.32 -3.72
N ARG A 85 -8.53 7.59 -4.07
CA ARG A 85 -7.67 8.67 -3.58
C ARG A 85 -7.86 8.89 -2.08
N GLN A 86 -9.10 8.89 -1.63
CA GLN A 86 -9.41 9.01 -0.21
C GLN A 86 -8.89 7.80 0.55
N ASN A 87 -9.05 6.61 0.01
CA ASN A 87 -8.57 5.37 0.62
C ASN A 87 -7.06 5.40 0.81
N ALA A 88 -6.33 5.83 -0.23
CA ALA A 88 -4.87 5.92 -0.16
C ALA A 88 -4.42 6.96 0.86
N ARG A 89 -5.12 8.11 0.93
CA ARG A 89 -4.81 9.15 1.91
C ARG A 89 -4.99 8.63 3.33
N GLN A 90 -6.09 7.93 3.60
CA GLN A 90 -6.34 7.35 4.93
C GLN A 90 -5.27 6.34 5.30
N ALA A 91 -4.85 5.50 4.35
CA ALA A 91 -3.79 4.53 4.58
C ALA A 91 -2.45 5.20 4.88
N LEU A 92 -2.10 6.24 4.12
CA LEU A 92 -0.87 7.01 4.35
C LEU A 92 -0.90 7.70 5.72
N ASP A 93 -2.02 8.29 6.09
CA ASP A 93 -2.15 8.95 7.40
C ASP A 93 -1.95 7.96 8.54
N MET A 94 -2.50 6.77 8.43
CA MET A 94 -2.33 5.74 9.45
C MET A 94 -0.88 5.28 9.54
N ILE A 95 -0.23 5.05 8.42
CA ILE A 95 1.18 4.66 8.37
C ILE A 95 2.05 5.74 8.98
N ASN A 96 1.85 6.99 8.55
CA ASN A 96 2.67 8.12 8.98
C ASN A 96 2.45 8.52 10.43
N SER A 97 1.30 8.16 11.02
CA SER A 97 1.03 8.42 12.44
C SER A 97 1.74 7.44 13.37
N GLY A 98 2.25 6.31 12.85
CA GLY A 98 2.88 5.28 13.64
C GLY A 98 1.91 4.35 14.36
N GLN A 99 0.61 4.51 14.17
CA GLN A 99 -0.40 3.67 14.84
C GLN A 99 -0.28 2.20 14.48
N ALA A 100 0.06 1.91 13.23
CA ALA A 100 0.24 0.52 12.79
C ALA A 100 1.38 -0.15 13.54
N TYR A 101 2.48 0.57 13.78
CA TYR A 101 3.62 0.06 14.54
C TYR A 101 3.24 -0.24 15.98
N GLU A 102 2.50 0.66 16.62
CA GLU A 102 2.04 0.46 18.00
C GLU A 102 1.18 -0.79 18.13
N ARG A 103 0.32 -1.06 17.15
CA ARG A 103 -0.51 -2.27 17.16
C ARG A 103 0.32 -3.54 17.01
N VAL A 104 1.34 -3.51 16.15
CA VAL A 104 2.23 -4.66 15.96
C VAL A 104 2.98 -4.97 17.24
N ILE A 105 3.52 -3.93 17.90
CA ILE A 105 4.23 -4.08 19.18
C ILE A 105 3.30 -4.66 20.26
N ALA A 106 2.06 -4.16 20.31
CA ALA A 106 1.08 -4.66 21.28
C ALA A 106 0.76 -6.14 21.07
N LEU A 107 0.64 -6.57 19.81
CA LEU A 107 0.39 -7.98 19.48
C LEU A 107 1.59 -8.85 19.81
N ALA A 108 2.81 -8.38 19.54
CA ALA A 108 4.04 -9.11 19.86
C ALA A 108 4.18 -9.31 21.37
N ALA A 109 3.76 -8.33 22.17
CA ALA A 109 3.83 -8.42 23.62
C ALA A 109 2.86 -9.47 24.19
N ARG A 110 1.80 -9.80 23.47
CA ARG A 110 0.82 -10.81 23.89
C ARG A 110 1.24 -12.22 23.51
N GLY A 111 2.06 -12.33 22.49
CA GLY A 111 2.48 -13.57 21.91
C GLY A 111 3.75 -14.11 22.48
#